data_25434bf7357f0ca874e630a131b7fa4b
#
_entry.id   25434bf7357f0ca874e630a131b7fa4b
#
_cell.length_a   1.000
_cell.length_b   1.000
_cell.length_c   1.000
_cell.angle_alpha   90.00
_cell.angle_beta   90.00
_cell.angle_gamma   90.00
#
_symmetry.space_group_name_H-M   'P 1'
#
loop_
_entity.id
_entity.type
_entity.pdbx_description
1 polymer ?
#
loop_
_entity_poly.entity_id
_entity_poly.type
_entity_poly.pdbx_seq_one_letter_code
_entity_poly.pdbx_strand_id
1 'polypeptide(L)'
;MAQAGARTALVARHLPYADNRTTALLGASVDLLESLDVWSRCKDKAAALEVMRLVDDTGRLFRAPEVRFSCHEIGREAFGYNIDNRSLMLALEARAAELPDLVRFDDEADSVVTETDDVAIRTTSAQFLSARLVVGADGRHSLCREAAGIAVTRRDLTQTALTFNVRHIRPHRNISTEFHTPHGPCVFVPLPGERSSVVWVSAPAEAERLRGLSDEELSVAIEKQSHSILGRMTVEPGRNLFPLAIERPQSFARDRIALVGEAAHVVPPIGAQGLNLGLRDAADIGRLAGDAIASGQDPGADDVLKRYDRARRPDILSRTFVIDVANRSLLNDFLPLQPVRAVGMHLLGAIGPLRRLAMREGLTPTWRR
;
A
#
# COMPACT_ATOMS: atom_id res chain seq x y z
N MET A 1 -19.28 2.86 3.04
CA MET A 1 -20.31 3.69 3.70
C MET A 1 -21.57 3.77 2.84
N ALA A 2 -21.55 4.33 1.62
CA ALA A 2 -22.73 4.40 0.75
C ALA A 2 -23.39 3.04 0.51
N GLN A 3 -22.62 1.98 0.24
CA GLN A 3 -23.15 0.62 0.12
C GLN A 3 -23.80 0.09 1.42
N ALA A 4 -23.48 0.64 2.57
CA ALA A 4 -24.11 0.34 3.85
C ALA A 4 -25.29 1.28 4.18
N GLY A 5 -25.82 2.02 3.20
CA GLY A 5 -26.97 2.91 3.34
C GLY A 5 -26.67 4.27 3.97
N ALA A 6 -25.40 4.66 4.09
CA ALA A 6 -25.04 5.99 4.56
C ALA A 6 -25.06 6.99 3.41
N ARG A 7 -25.80 8.10 3.53
CA ARG A 7 -25.69 9.23 2.61
C ARG A 7 -24.26 9.78 2.69
N THR A 8 -23.52 9.69 1.58
CA THR A 8 -22.08 9.93 1.56
C THR A 8 -21.73 11.01 0.54
N ALA A 9 -20.99 12.03 0.95
CA ALA A 9 -20.36 12.99 0.07
C ALA A 9 -18.90 12.59 -0.17
N LEU A 10 -18.49 12.47 -1.43
CA LEU A 10 -17.10 12.29 -1.83
C LEU A 10 -16.60 13.61 -2.42
N VAL A 11 -15.75 14.31 -1.66
CA VAL A 11 -15.09 15.55 -2.14
C VAL A 11 -13.72 15.17 -2.66
N ALA A 12 -13.54 15.16 -3.97
CA ALA A 12 -12.28 14.84 -4.62
C ALA A 12 -12.27 15.34 -6.07
N ARG A 13 -11.18 16.00 -6.46
CA ARG A 13 -10.98 16.43 -7.86
C ARG A 13 -10.91 15.23 -8.80
N HIS A 14 -11.44 15.40 -9.97
CA HIS A 14 -11.30 14.44 -11.07
C HIS A 14 -9.92 14.67 -11.73
N LEU A 15 -8.92 13.89 -11.32
CA LEU A 15 -7.60 13.96 -11.91
C LEU A 15 -7.46 12.90 -13.03
N PRO A 16 -6.83 13.25 -14.18
CA PRO A 16 -6.55 12.24 -15.20
C PRO A 16 -5.59 11.20 -14.64
N TYR A 17 -5.97 9.92 -14.75
CA TYR A 17 -5.10 8.79 -14.35
C TYR A 17 -4.02 8.57 -15.41
N ALA A 18 -3.02 9.45 -15.44
CA ALA A 18 -1.94 9.44 -16.42
C ALA A 18 -0.65 8.80 -15.90
N ASP A 19 -0.63 8.37 -14.63
CA ASP A 19 0.56 7.74 -14.07
C ASP A 19 0.64 6.25 -14.41
N ASN A 20 1.86 5.73 -14.55
CA ASN A 20 2.13 4.32 -14.81
C ASN A 20 2.35 3.53 -13.52
N ARG A 21 1.90 4.05 -12.36
CA ARG A 21 2.02 3.34 -11.09
C ARG A 21 1.12 2.10 -11.07
N THR A 22 1.57 1.14 -10.33
CA THR A 22 0.87 -0.11 -10.10
C THR A 22 0.71 -0.38 -8.63
N THR A 23 -0.24 -1.24 -8.31
CA THR A 23 -0.55 -1.62 -6.94
C THR A 23 -0.67 -3.13 -6.83
N ALA A 24 0.08 -3.71 -5.90
CA ALA A 24 -0.13 -5.09 -5.51
C ALA A 24 -1.20 -5.15 -4.41
N LEU A 25 -2.35 -5.70 -4.76
CA LEU A 25 -3.49 -5.94 -3.86
C LEU A 25 -3.33 -7.33 -3.24
N LEU A 26 -3.21 -7.42 -1.92
CA LEU A 26 -3.16 -8.69 -1.20
C LEU A 26 -4.57 -9.24 -0.96
N GLY A 27 -4.68 -10.54 -0.64
CA GLY A 27 -5.94 -11.26 -0.59
C GLY A 27 -7.09 -10.52 0.10
N ALA A 28 -6.90 -10.02 1.34
CA ALA A 28 -7.95 -9.30 2.05
C ALA A 28 -8.40 -7.99 1.35
N SER A 29 -7.54 -7.36 0.57
CA SER A 29 -7.91 -6.19 -0.24
C SER A 29 -8.70 -6.59 -1.48
N VAL A 30 -8.39 -7.75 -2.07
CA VAL A 30 -9.17 -8.32 -3.16
C VAL A 30 -10.56 -8.73 -2.65
N ASP A 31 -10.64 -9.42 -1.51
CA ASP A 31 -11.90 -9.81 -0.86
C ASP A 31 -12.80 -8.58 -0.61
N LEU A 32 -12.20 -7.46 -0.16
CA LEU A 32 -12.94 -6.19 0.00
C LEU A 32 -13.47 -5.67 -1.34
N LEU A 33 -12.63 -5.61 -2.37
CA LEU A 33 -13.03 -5.12 -3.70
C LEU A 33 -14.08 -6.02 -4.36
N GLU A 34 -14.05 -7.33 -4.08
CA GLU A 34 -15.11 -8.26 -4.48
C GLU A 34 -16.43 -7.95 -3.76
N SER A 35 -16.39 -7.74 -2.44
CA SER A 35 -17.58 -7.39 -1.65
C SER A 35 -18.21 -6.05 -2.06
N LEU A 36 -17.42 -5.18 -2.66
CA LEU A 36 -17.85 -3.89 -3.21
C LEU A 36 -18.29 -3.95 -4.68
N ASP A 37 -18.20 -5.13 -5.33
CA ASP A 37 -18.48 -5.33 -6.76
C ASP A 37 -17.57 -4.46 -7.68
N VAL A 38 -16.31 -4.33 -7.26
CA VAL A 38 -15.26 -3.60 -8.01
C VAL A 38 -14.31 -4.57 -8.73
N TRP A 39 -13.92 -5.67 -8.05
CA TRP A 39 -12.89 -6.57 -8.55
C TRP A 39 -13.26 -7.21 -9.88
N SER A 40 -14.49 -7.65 -10.07
CA SER A 40 -15.01 -8.21 -11.32
C SER A 40 -14.81 -7.31 -12.54
N ARG A 41 -14.73 -5.98 -12.34
CA ARG A 41 -14.61 -4.95 -13.38
C ARG A 41 -13.16 -4.72 -13.84
N CYS A 42 -12.17 -5.18 -13.10
CA CYS A 42 -10.77 -4.92 -13.38
C CYS A 42 -9.83 -6.12 -13.27
N LYS A 43 -10.29 -7.28 -12.80
CA LYS A 43 -9.46 -8.47 -12.59
C LYS A 43 -8.69 -8.91 -13.84
N ASP A 44 -9.28 -8.76 -15.02
CA ASP A 44 -8.68 -9.17 -16.29
C ASP A 44 -7.47 -8.30 -16.68
N LYS A 45 -7.27 -7.17 -15.99
CA LYS A 45 -6.12 -6.26 -16.16
C LYS A 45 -5.08 -6.43 -15.04
N ALA A 46 -5.23 -7.45 -14.21
CA ALA A 46 -4.33 -7.74 -13.10
C ALA A 46 -3.50 -9.01 -13.38
N ALA A 47 -2.28 -9.05 -12.84
CA ALA A 47 -1.45 -10.25 -12.85
C ALA A 47 -1.41 -10.90 -11.48
N ALA A 48 -1.56 -12.22 -11.42
CA ALA A 48 -1.50 -12.97 -10.17
C ALA A 48 -0.08 -12.93 -9.56
N LEU A 49 0.00 -12.97 -8.25
CA LEU A 49 1.23 -13.10 -7.46
C LEU A 49 1.20 -14.48 -6.80
N GLU A 50 1.74 -15.48 -7.48
CA GLU A 50 1.70 -16.88 -7.03
C GLU A 50 2.91 -17.25 -6.20
N VAL A 51 4.06 -16.65 -6.53
CA VAL A 51 5.33 -16.89 -5.83
C VAL A 51 5.96 -15.56 -5.47
N MET A 52 6.38 -15.42 -4.22
CA MET A 52 7.27 -14.35 -3.76
C MET A 52 8.67 -14.92 -3.59
N ARG A 53 9.64 -14.38 -4.33
CA ARG A 53 11.03 -14.81 -4.31
C ARG A 53 11.91 -13.70 -3.72
N LEU A 54 12.65 -14.04 -2.66
CA LEU A 54 13.60 -13.15 -2.02
C LEU A 54 15.01 -13.62 -2.35
N VAL A 55 15.85 -12.71 -2.85
CA VAL A 55 17.23 -12.96 -3.26
C VAL A 55 18.16 -12.04 -2.47
N ASP A 56 19.12 -12.60 -1.76
CA ASP A 56 20.18 -11.82 -1.11
C ASP A 56 21.24 -11.41 -2.13
N ASP A 57 21.16 -10.16 -2.58
CA ASP A 57 22.08 -9.53 -3.53
C ASP A 57 22.95 -8.45 -2.85
N THR A 58 23.18 -8.60 -1.56
CA THR A 58 23.95 -7.62 -0.76
C THR A 58 25.46 -7.65 -1.04
N GLY A 59 25.97 -8.67 -1.73
CA GLY A 59 27.41 -8.85 -1.95
C GLY A 59 28.22 -9.19 -0.69
N ARG A 60 27.56 -9.42 0.45
CA ARG A 60 28.20 -9.70 1.74
C ARG A 60 28.81 -11.09 1.81
N LEU A 61 29.74 -11.29 2.76
CA LEU A 61 30.43 -12.58 2.96
C LEU A 61 29.44 -13.71 3.33
N PHE A 62 28.46 -13.41 4.19
CA PHE A 62 27.41 -14.34 4.59
C PHE A 62 26.11 -13.98 3.85
N ARG A 63 25.85 -14.66 2.74
CA ARG A 63 24.61 -14.50 1.96
C ARG A 63 23.53 -15.42 2.49
N ALA A 64 22.32 -14.91 2.60
CA ALA A 64 21.15 -15.73 2.83
C ALA A 64 20.82 -16.56 1.57
N PRO A 65 20.34 -17.80 1.72
CA PRO A 65 19.86 -18.56 0.58
C PRO A 65 18.64 -17.87 -0.05
N GLU A 66 18.41 -18.11 -1.34
CA GLU A 66 17.15 -17.72 -1.99
C GLU A 66 15.97 -18.38 -1.27
N VAL A 67 14.95 -17.58 -0.95
CA VAL A 67 13.72 -18.09 -0.32
C VAL A 67 12.55 -17.85 -1.26
N ARG A 68 11.75 -18.90 -1.46
CA ARG A 68 10.50 -18.85 -2.24
C ARG A 68 9.34 -19.16 -1.32
N PHE A 69 8.33 -18.32 -1.42
CA PHE A 69 7.02 -18.52 -0.80
C PHE A 69 6.03 -18.79 -1.91
N SER A 70 5.37 -19.94 -1.88
CA SER A 70 4.31 -20.29 -2.85
C SER A 70 2.94 -20.20 -2.19
N CYS A 71 1.98 -19.53 -2.83
CA CYS A 71 0.62 -19.41 -2.35
C CYS A 71 -0.06 -20.79 -2.16
N HIS A 72 0.33 -21.76 -2.95
CA HIS A 72 -0.19 -23.14 -2.85
C HIS A 72 0.13 -23.82 -1.51
N GLU A 73 1.24 -23.44 -0.85
CA GLU A 73 1.60 -23.98 0.48
C GLU A 73 0.59 -23.61 1.58
N ILE A 74 -0.21 -22.58 1.35
CA ILE A 74 -1.27 -22.14 2.26
C ILE A 74 -2.67 -22.32 1.68
N GLY A 75 -2.79 -23.08 0.58
CA GLY A 75 -4.05 -23.42 -0.07
C GLY A 75 -4.74 -22.25 -0.79
N ARG A 76 -3.96 -21.30 -1.33
CA ARG A 76 -4.47 -20.16 -2.12
C ARG A 76 -4.03 -20.26 -3.57
N GLU A 77 -4.82 -19.70 -4.48
CA GLU A 77 -4.49 -19.59 -5.90
C GLU A 77 -3.44 -18.49 -6.14
N ALA A 78 -3.49 -17.41 -5.35
CA ALA A 78 -2.52 -16.32 -5.38
C ALA A 78 -2.41 -15.66 -3.99
N PHE A 79 -1.28 -15.00 -3.70
CA PHE A 79 -1.16 -14.09 -2.55
C PHE A 79 -1.97 -12.81 -2.72
N GLY A 80 -2.21 -12.44 -3.97
CA GLY A 80 -2.89 -11.25 -4.41
C GLY A 80 -2.62 -10.99 -5.89
N TYR A 81 -2.82 -9.76 -6.33
CA TYR A 81 -2.71 -9.39 -7.73
C TYR A 81 -2.09 -8.01 -7.88
N ASN A 82 -1.28 -7.83 -8.92
CA ASN A 82 -0.75 -6.52 -9.27
C ASN A 82 -1.53 -5.94 -10.45
N ILE A 83 -1.96 -4.70 -10.31
CA ILE A 83 -2.79 -4.00 -11.28
C ILE A 83 -2.28 -2.56 -11.46
N ASP A 84 -2.44 -1.99 -12.64
CA ASP A 84 -2.19 -0.57 -12.83
C ASP A 84 -3.25 0.28 -12.11
N ASN A 85 -2.81 1.40 -11.53
CA ASN A 85 -3.68 2.28 -10.75
C ASN A 85 -4.86 2.81 -11.58
N ARG A 86 -4.63 3.09 -12.87
CA ARG A 86 -5.67 3.58 -13.76
C ARG A 86 -6.84 2.59 -13.88
N SER A 87 -6.55 1.31 -14.10
CA SER A 87 -7.58 0.27 -14.22
C SER A 87 -8.38 0.11 -12.93
N LEU A 88 -7.69 0.12 -11.78
CA LEU A 88 -8.34 0.04 -10.47
C LEU A 88 -9.23 1.27 -10.22
N MET A 89 -8.73 2.48 -10.49
CA MET A 89 -9.47 3.71 -10.25
C MET A 89 -10.72 3.83 -11.15
N LEU A 90 -10.61 3.47 -12.43
CA LEU A 90 -11.76 3.45 -13.33
C LEU A 90 -12.85 2.47 -12.86
N ALA A 91 -12.46 1.31 -12.34
CA ALA A 91 -13.41 0.34 -11.78
C ALA A 91 -14.09 0.85 -10.50
N LEU A 92 -13.34 1.52 -9.61
CA LEU A 92 -13.86 2.16 -8.40
C LEU A 92 -14.84 3.28 -8.74
N GLU A 93 -14.50 4.14 -9.71
CA GLU A 93 -15.35 5.24 -10.14
C GLU A 93 -16.65 4.76 -10.81
N ALA A 94 -16.54 3.74 -11.68
CA ALA A 94 -17.70 3.14 -12.30
C ALA A 94 -18.68 2.58 -11.24
N ARG A 95 -18.14 1.91 -10.21
CA ARG A 95 -18.95 1.41 -9.10
C ARG A 95 -19.52 2.53 -8.24
N ALA A 96 -18.74 3.55 -7.94
CA ALA A 96 -19.18 4.69 -7.15
C ALA A 96 -20.36 5.43 -7.82
N ALA A 97 -20.34 5.57 -9.14
CA ALA A 97 -21.42 6.21 -9.90
C ALA A 97 -22.76 5.47 -9.86
N GLU A 98 -22.76 4.18 -9.52
CA GLU A 98 -23.98 3.35 -9.39
C GLU A 98 -24.62 3.44 -7.99
N LEU A 99 -23.93 4.03 -7.02
CA LEU A 99 -24.42 4.09 -5.64
C LEU A 99 -25.32 5.31 -5.45
N PRO A 100 -26.64 5.14 -5.21
CA PRO A 100 -27.59 6.26 -5.11
C PRO A 100 -27.32 7.17 -3.89
N ASP A 101 -26.75 6.60 -2.83
CA ASP A 101 -26.43 7.32 -1.60
C ASP A 101 -25.04 7.98 -1.62
N LEU A 102 -24.33 7.96 -2.77
CA LEU A 102 -23.04 8.63 -2.92
C LEU A 102 -23.16 9.80 -3.90
N VAL A 103 -22.86 10.99 -3.41
CA VAL A 103 -22.77 12.21 -4.23
C VAL A 103 -21.30 12.62 -4.31
N ARG A 104 -20.79 12.76 -5.53
CA ARG A 104 -19.42 13.25 -5.78
C ARG A 104 -19.44 14.75 -6.01
N PHE A 105 -18.55 15.44 -5.33
CA PHE A 105 -18.19 16.83 -5.55
C PHE A 105 -16.80 16.86 -6.20
N ASP A 106 -16.74 17.32 -7.46
CA ASP A 106 -15.46 17.48 -8.18
C ASP A 106 -14.76 18.76 -7.71
N ASP A 107 -14.27 18.72 -6.49
CA ASP A 107 -13.71 19.87 -5.78
C ASP A 107 -12.70 19.39 -4.74
N GLU A 108 -12.12 20.32 -3.99
CA GLU A 108 -11.17 20.06 -2.92
C GLU A 108 -11.60 20.79 -1.64
N ALA A 109 -11.50 20.15 -0.50
CA ALA A 109 -11.73 20.81 0.77
C ALA A 109 -10.58 21.78 1.07
N ASP A 110 -10.91 23.04 1.41
CA ASP A 110 -9.96 24.04 1.85
C ASP A 110 -10.06 24.36 3.35
N SER A 111 -11.18 23.94 3.99
CA SER A 111 -11.38 24.09 5.42
C SER A 111 -12.21 22.94 5.98
N VAL A 112 -11.78 22.41 7.12
CA VAL A 112 -12.50 21.40 7.92
C VAL A 112 -12.54 21.92 9.35
N VAL A 113 -13.71 22.03 9.94
CA VAL A 113 -13.90 22.53 11.32
C VAL A 113 -14.79 21.55 12.06
N THR A 114 -14.29 21.02 13.17
CA THR A 114 -15.06 20.12 14.04
C THR A 114 -15.96 20.93 14.97
N GLU A 115 -17.24 20.53 15.03
CA GLU A 115 -18.24 21.07 15.94
C GLU A 115 -18.74 19.99 16.89
N THR A 116 -19.65 20.30 17.79
CA THR A 116 -20.14 19.34 18.79
C THR A 116 -20.84 18.15 18.13
N ASP A 117 -21.73 18.39 17.17
CA ASP A 117 -22.61 17.38 16.60
C ASP A 117 -22.29 17.01 15.15
N ASP A 118 -21.44 17.82 14.47
CA ASP A 118 -21.04 17.61 13.09
C ASP A 118 -19.62 18.15 12.79
N VAL A 119 -19.24 18.06 11.54
CA VAL A 119 -18.02 18.65 10.99
C VAL A 119 -18.43 19.51 9.81
N ALA A 120 -18.08 20.79 9.84
CA ALA A 120 -18.29 21.72 8.74
C ALA A 120 -17.11 21.63 7.77
N ILE A 121 -17.41 21.47 6.48
CA ILE A 121 -16.42 21.41 5.41
C ILE A 121 -16.74 22.54 4.42
N ARG A 122 -15.73 23.33 4.08
CA ARG A 122 -15.78 24.29 2.98
C ARG A 122 -14.89 23.81 1.86
N THR A 123 -15.35 23.92 0.62
CA THR A 123 -14.57 23.57 -0.57
C THR A 123 -13.96 24.80 -1.23
N THR A 124 -12.99 24.59 -2.13
CA THR A 124 -12.32 25.68 -2.87
C THR A 124 -13.27 26.48 -3.74
N SER A 125 -14.37 25.90 -4.22
CA SER A 125 -15.45 26.60 -4.92
C SER A 125 -16.51 27.23 -3.98
N ALA A 126 -16.17 27.36 -2.68
CA ALA A 126 -17.01 27.95 -1.64
C ALA A 126 -18.36 27.21 -1.40
N GLN A 127 -18.43 25.92 -1.65
CA GLN A 127 -19.54 25.09 -1.21
C GLN A 127 -19.38 24.73 0.27
N PHE A 128 -20.48 24.62 1.00
CA PHE A 128 -20.51 24.24 2.40
C PHE A 128 -21.22 22.90 2.57
N LEU A 129 -20.56 21.99 3.25
CA LEU A 129 -21.07 20.67 3.60
C LEU A 129 -21.00 20.49 5.13
N SER A 130 -21.97 19.77 5.69
CA SER A 130 -21.96 19.32 7.08
C SER A 130 -22.11 17.81 7.12
N ALA A 131 -21.32 17.14 7.96
CA ALA A 131 -21.35 15.70 8.10
C ALA A 131 -21.15 15.28 9.56
N ARG A 132 -21.90 14.27 10.01
CA ARG A 132 -21.72 13.70 11.36
C ARG A 132 -20.40 12.95 11.54
N LEU A 133 -19.83 12.46 10.44
CA LEU A 133 -18.53 11.80 10.40
C LEU A 133 -17.80 12.21 9.12
N VAL A 134 -16.54 12.60 9.24
CA VAL A 134 -15.62 12.81 8.13
C VAL A 134 -14.58 11.70 8.09
N VAL A 135 -14.35 11.13 6.91
CA VAL A 135 -13.26 10.18 6.68
C VAL A 135 -12.17 10.89 5.87
N GLY A 136 -11.08 11.24 6.54
CA GLY A 136 -9.91 11.88 5.94
C GLY A 136 -9.08 10.87 5.16
N ALA A 137 -9.17 10.93 3.83
CA ALA A 137 -8.38 10.15 2.87
C ALA A 137 -7.49 11.08 2.01
N ASP A 138 -7.11 12.21 2.56
CA ASP A 138 -6.54 13.40 1.92
C ASP A 138 -4.99 13.42 1.94
N GLY A 139 -4.37 12.25 2.16
CA GLY A 139 -2.95 12.03 1.97
C GLY A 139 -2.06 12.56 3.09
N ARG A 140 -0.76 12.66 2.81
CA ARG A 140 0.29 12.97 3.81
C ARG A 140 0.10 14.33 4.48
N HIS A 141 -0.40 15.31 3.75
CA HIS A 141 -0.64 16.67 4.22
C HIS A 141 -2.11 16.89 4.60
N SER A 142 -2.67 15.92 5.33
CA SER A 142 -4.09 15.83 5.65
C SER A 142 -4.62 17.03 6.42
N LEU A 143 -5.52 17.76 5.79
CA LEU A 143 -6.31 18.83 6.40
C LEU A 143 -7.25 18.29 7.50
N CYS A 144 -7.82 17.10 7.24
CA CYS A 144 -8.67 16.40 8.22
C CYS A 144 -7.90 16.06 9.50
N ARG A 145 -6.65 15.61 9.38
CA ARG A 145 -5.78 15.31 10.52
C ARG A 145 -5.45 16.57 11.33
N GLU A 146 -5.15 17.67 10.65
CA GLU A 146 -4.90 18.97 11.29
C GLU A 146 -6.13 19.48 12.02
N ALA A 147 -7.30 19.42 11.38
CA ALA A 147 -8.58 19.82 11.99
C ALA A 147 -8.92 19.02 13.25
N ALA A 148 -8.59 17.72 13.28
CA ALA A 148 -8.76 16.87 14.46
C ALA A 148 -7.66 17.08 15.54
N GLY A 149 -6.67 17.96 15.33
CA GLY A 149 -5.56 18.18 16.24
C GLY A 149 -4.72 16.92 16.50
N ILE A 150 -4.63 16.02 15.53
CA ILE A 150 -3.90 14.75 15.64
C ILE A 150 -2.45 14.96 15.22
N ALA A 151 -1.54 14.92 16.19
CA ALA A 151 -0.11 15.05 15.94
C ALA A 151 0.45 13.79 15.29
N VAL A 152 1.51 13.96 14.46
CA VAL A 152 2.22 12.91 13.74
C VAL A 152 3.67 12.87 14.16
N THR A 153 4.17 11.67 14.42
CA THR A 153 5.60 11.41 14.51
C THR A 153 6.10 11.00 13.12
N ARG A 154 7.03 11.78 12.56
CA ARG A 154 7.66 11.52 11.27
C ARG A 154 9.13 11.15 11.44
N ARG A 155 9.56 10.16 10.68
CA ARG A 155 10.96 9.79 10.52
C ARG A 155 11.27 9.62 9.04
N ASP A 156 12.06 10.54 8.52
CA ASP A 156 12.59 10.43 7.16
C ASP A 156 13.63 9.32 7.09
N LEU A 157 13.61 8.58 6.00
CA LEU A 157 14.59 7.55 5.69
C LEU A 157 15.62 8.11 4.70
N THR A 158 16.85 7.59 4.76
CA THR A 158 17.95 7.99 3.85
C THR A 158 17.84 7.31 2.48
N GLN A 159 16.63 7.01 2.04
CA GLN A 159 16.35 6.25 0.83
C GLN A 159 15.25 6.90 0.01
N THR A 160 15.32 6.66 -1.30
CA THR A 160 14.30 7.05 -2.27
C THR A 160 13.96 5.84 -3.14
N ALA A 161 12.68 5.61 -3.39
CA ALA A 161 12.20 4.61 -4.34
C ALA A 161 12.03 5.23 -5.72
N LEU A 162 12.69 4.67 -6.73
CA LEU A 162 12.43 4.91 -8.14
C LEU A 162 11.45 3.84 -8.61
N THR A 163 10.32 4.24 -9.23
CA THR A 163 9.32 3.34 -9.77
C THR A 163 9.16 3.55 -11.26
N PHE A 164 9.05 2.46 -12.01
CA PHE A 164 8.82 2.43 -13.45
C PHE A 164 8.36 1.04 -13.88
N ASN A 165 7.91 0.89 -15.13
CA ASN A 165 7.55 -0.40 -15.68
C ASN A 165 8.56 -0.83 -16.75
N VAL A 166 8.69 -2.15 -16.94
CA VAL A 166 9.54 -2.75 -17.95
C VAL A 166 8.79 -3.81 -18.74
N ARG A 167 9.10 -3.92 -20.05
CA ARG A 167 8.83 -5.08 -20.87
C ARG A 167 10.05 -5.99 -20.84
N HIS A 168 9.86 -7.30 -20.98
CA HIS A 168 10.95 -8.27 -20.95
C HIS A 168 10.66 -9.47 -21.86
N ILE A 169 11.70 -10.22 -22.22
CA ILE A 169 11.60 -11.31 -23.22
C ILE A 169 11.38 -12.69 -22.61
N ARG A 170 11.58 -12.86 -21.31
CA ARG A 170 11.33 -14.12 -20.60
C ARG A 170 10.13 -13.98 -19.67
N PRO A 171 9.22 -14.96 -19.61
CA PRO A 171 8.03 -14.87 -18.77
C PRO A 171 8.37 -14.79 -17.28
N HIS A 172 7.70 -13.90 -16.55
CA HIS A 172 7.83 -13.77 -15.09
C HIS A 172 7.15 -14.93 -14.34
N ARG A 173 6.27 -15.70 -14.98
CA ARG A 173 5.57 -16.86 -14.39
C ARG A 173 4.88 -16.55 -13.07
N ASN A 174 4.26 -15.39 -12.94
CA ASN A 174 3.58 -14.91 -11.73
C ASN A 174 4.48 -14.86 -10.47
N ILE A 175 5.81 -14.75 -10.67
CA ILE A 175 6.79 -14.66 -9.61
C ILE A 175 7.15 -13.19 -9.36
N SER A 176 6.79 -12.66 -8.20
CA SER A 176 7.36 -11.41 -7.70
C SER A 176 8.75 -11.68 -7.15
N THR A 177 9.76 -10.95 -7.63
CA THR A 177 11.15 -11.13 -7.20
C THR A 177 11.68 -9.87 -6.54
N GLU A 178 12.16 -10.01 -5.32
CA GLU A 178 12.79 -8.94 -4.54
C GLU A 178 14.27 -9.25 -4.34
N PHE A 179 15.13 -8.41 -4.90
CA PHE A 179 16.58 -8.42 -4.66
C PHE A 179 16.89 -7.51 -3.49
N HIS A 180 17.46 -8.07 -2.44
CA HIS A 180 17.96 -7.33 -1.30
C HIS A 180 19.36 -6.79 -1.59
N THR A 181 19.47 -5.53 -1.97
CA THR A 181 20.77 -4.88 -2.22
C THR A 181 21.31 -4.15 -1.00
N PRO A 182 22.59 -3.71 -0.97
CA PRO A 182 23.15 -2.94 0.14
C PRO A 182 22.44 -1.60 0.40
N HIS A 183 21.74 -1.06 -0.60
CA HIS A 183 21.09 0.25 -0.54
C HIS A 183 19.59 0.19 -0.35
N GLY A 184 19.00 -0.99 -0.45
CA GLY A 184 17.57 -1.24 -0.33
C GLY A 184 17.08 -2.29 -1.33
N PRO A 185 15.79 -2.64 -1.29
CA PRO A 185 15.24 -3.64 -2.20
C PRO A 185 15.08 -3.12 -3.64
N CYS A 186 15.30 -4.02 -4.61
CA CYS A 186 14.89 -3.86 -6.00
C CYS A 186 13.86 -4.96 -6.31
N VAL A 187 12.61 -4.56 -6.54
CA VAL A 187 11.48 -5.48 -6.64
C VAL A 187 10.91 -5.47 -8.05
N PHE A 188 10.70 -6.65 -8.62
CA PHE A 188 9.97 -6.87 -9.86
C PHE A 188 8.63 -7.51 -9.53
N VAL A 189 7.54 -6.83 -9.86
CA VAL A 189 6.18 -7.31 -9.59
C VAL A 189 5.49 -7.57 -10.93
N PRO A 190 4.98 -8.78 -11.18
CA PRO A 190 4.29 -9.15 -12.41
C PRO A 190 3.19 -8.17 -12.82
N LEU A 191 3.10 -7.90 -14.13
CA LEU A 191 1.98 -7.23 -14.79
C LEU A 191 1.47 -8.14 -15.92
N PRO A 192 0.26 -7.92 -16.45
CA PRO A 192 -0.23 -8.72 -17.57
C PRO A 192 0.72 -8.73 -18.77
N GLY A 193 0.91 -9.92 -19.36
CA GLY A 193 1.88 -10.14 -20.44
C GLY A 193 3.32 -10.21 -19.96
N GLU A 194 4.26 -9.97 -20.87
CA GLU A 194 5.69 -9.95 -20.59
C GLU A 194 6.12 -8.58 -20.02
N ARG A 195 5.52 -8.18 -18.90
CA ARG A 195 5.71 -6.90 -18.25
C ARG A 195 5.86 -7.05 -16.74
N SER A 196 6.62 -6.15 -16.13
CA SER A 196 6.74 -6.05 -14.68
C SER A 196 6.80 -4.59 -14.24
N SER A 197 6.22 -4.28 -13.10
CA SER A 197 6.53 -3.03 -12.40
C SER A 197 7.79 -3.20 -11.57
N VAL A 198 8.58 -2.14 -11.50
CA VAL A 198 9.83 -2.10 -10.75
C VAL A 198 9.72 -1.06 -9.65
N VAL A 199 10.13 -1.45 -8.44
CA VAL A 199 10.37 -0.54 -7.32
C VAL A 199 11.84 -0.71 -6.94
N TRP A 200 12.66 0.30 -7.25
CA TRP A 200 14.09 0.27 -6.97
C TRP A 200 14.44 1.30 -5.89
N VAL A 201 14.75 0.79 -4.70
CA VAL A 201 15.11 1.63 -3.55
C VAL A 201 16.63 1.81 -3.51
N SER A 202 17.07 3.06 -3.40
CA SER A 202 18.48 3.42 -3.32
C SER A 202 18.69 4.71 -2.51
N ALA A 203 19.95 5.14 -2.37
CA ALA A 203 20.26 6.46 -1.85
C ALA A 203 19.66 7.56 -2.75
N PRO A 204 19.25 8.72 -2.22
CA PRO A 204 18.59 9.76 -2.99
C PRO A 204 19.37 10.23 -4.24
N ALA A 205 20.68 10.40 -4.12
CA ALA A 205 21.53 10.81 -5.24
C ALA A 205 21.58 9.73 -6.35
N GLU A 206 21.60 8.46 -5.99
CA GLU A 206 21.58 7.35 -6.95
C GLU A 206 20.22 7.21 -7.62
N ALA A 207 19.12 7.37 -6.86
CA ALA A 207 17.77 7.37 -7.41
C ALA A 207 17.58 8.49 -8.45
N GLU A 208 18.09 9.69 -8.16
CA GLU A 208 18.07 10.82 -9.11
C GLU A 208 18.95 10.54 -10.34
N ARG A 209 20.14 9.97 -10.16
CA ARG A 209 21.00 9.55 -11.26
C ARG A 209 20.30 8.56 -12.18
N LEU A 210 19.71 7.51 -11.59
CA LEU A 210 18.96 6.47 -12.34
C LEU A 210 17.75 7.08 -13.08
N ARG A 211 17.02 8.01 -12.45
CA ARG A 211 15.91 8.71 -13.10
C ARG A 211 16.35 9.49 -14.33
N GLY A 212 17.54 10.09 -14.28
CA GLY A 212 18.11 10.92 -15.35
C GLY A 212 18.71 10.14 -16.54
N LEU A 213 18.85 8.81 -16.45
CA LEU A 213 19.34 7.97 -17.54
C LEU A 213 18.36 7.96 -18.74
N SER A 214 18.86 7.73 -19.93
CA SER A 214 18.00 7.40 -21.09
C SER A 214 17.23 6.09 -20.84
N ASP A 215 16.20 5.79 -21.64
CA ASP A 215 15.44 4.54 -21.50
C ASP A 215 16.33 3.32 -21.79
N GLU A 216 17.26 3.44 -22.73
CA GLU A 216 18.24 2.40 -23.07
C GLU A 216 19.22 2.16 -21.92
N GLU A 217 19.80 3.22 -21.36
CA GLU A 217 20.74 3.12 -20.24
C GLU A 217 20.09 2.54 -18.98
N LEU A 218 18.86 2.97 -18.66
CA LEU A 218 18.13 2.42 -17.54
C LEU A 218 17.72 0.96 -17.78
N SER A 219 17.39 0.60 -19.03
CA SER A 219 17.11 -0.80 -19.40
C SER A 219 18.32 -1.70 -19.16
N VAL A 220 19.52 -1.26 -19.54
CA VAL A 220 20.77 -1.99 -19.26
C VAL A 220 21.05 -2.05 -17.76
N ALA A 221 20.85 -0.95 -17.02
CA ALA A 221 21.08 -0.90 -15.60
C ALA A 221 20.17 -1.87 -14.81
N ILE A 222 18.86 -1.90 -15.14
CA ILE A 222 17.90 -2.77 -14.46
C ILE A 222 18.05 -4.24 -14.86
N GLU A 223 18.43 -4.52 -16.11
CA GLU A 223 18.77 -5.87 -16.54
C GLU A 223 19.97 -6.43 -15.75
N LYS A 224 21.03 -5.62 -15.61
CA LYS A 224 22.21 -5.99 -14.79
C LYS A 224 21.83 -6.19 -13.32
N GLN A 225 21.02 -5.28 -12.73
CA GLN A 225 20.59 -5.38 -11.34
C GLN A 225 19.78 -6.66 -11.07
N SER A 226 19.03 -7.13 -12.05
CA SER A 226 18.22 -8.34 -11.95
C SER A 226 18.96 -9.62 -12.32
N HIS A 227 20.26 -9.56 -12.61
CA HIS A 227 21.04 -10.68 -13.16
C HIS A 227 20.38 -11.32 -14.41
N SER A 228 19.74 -10.50 -15.24
CA SER A 228 19.05 -10.90 -16.48
C SER A 228 18.01 -12.03 -16.29
N ILE A 229 17.39 -12.14 -15.11
CA ILE A 229 16.41 -13.22 -14.84
C ILE A 229 15.22 -13.20 -15.80
N LEU A 230 14.80 -12.01 -16.23
CA LEU A 230 13.72 -11.79 -17.22
C LEU A 230 14.25 -11.59 -18.66
N GLY A 231 15.55 -11.78 -18.86
CA GLY A 231 16.24 -11.54 -20.14
C GLY A 231 16.38 -10.06 -20.44
N ARG A 232 16.46 -9.72 -21.74
CA ARG A 232 16.53 -8.32 -22.16
C ARG A 232 15.28 -7.57 -21.73
N MET A 233 15.49 -6.36 -21.17
CA MET A 233 14.44 -5.48 -20.69
C MET A 233 14.37 -4.19 -21.51
N THR A 234 13.19 -3.62 -21.57
CA THR A 234 12.93 -2.29 -22.14
C THR A 234 12.08 -1.50 -21.16
N VAL A 235 12.58 -0.37 -20.72
CA VAL A 235 11.87 0.55 -19.81
C VAL A 235 10.70 1.19 -20.55
N GLU A 236 9.53 1.21 -19.90
CA GLU A 236 8.35 1.93 -20.39
C GLU A 236 8.37 3.40 -19.92
N PRO A 237 7.72 4.33 -20.64
CA PRO A 237 7.60 5.73 -20.21
C PRO A 237 6.96 5.88 -18.82
N GLY A 238 7.37 6.91 -18.10
CA GLY A 238 6.82 7.25 -16.77
C GLY A 238 7.67 6.69 -15.64
N ARG A 239 8.43 7.61 -15.02
CA ARG A 239 9.31 7.32 -13.88
C ARG A 239 8.94 8.25 -12.74
N ASN A 240 8.83 7.69 -11.54
CA ASN A 240 8.48 8.48 -10.36
C ASN A 240 9.50 8.25 -9.24
N LEU A 241 9.82 9.32 -8.51
CA LEU A 241 10.64 9.24 -7.31
C LEU A 241 9.78 9.50 -6.07
N PHE A 242 9.99 8.67 -5.06
CA PHE A 242 9.33 8.77 -3.77
C PHE A 242 10.35 8.75 -2.64
N PRO A 243 10.66 9.90 -2.02
CA PRO A 243 11.43 9.93 -0.78
C PRO A 243 10.70 9.10 0.28
N LEU A 244 11.43 8.20 0.94
CA LEU A 244 10.83 7.31 1.90
C LEU A 244 10.79 7.91 3.29
N ALA A 245 9.65 7.74 3.97
CA ALA A 245 9.45 8.15 5.35
C ALA A 245 8.54 7.15 6.07
N ILE A 246 8.57 7.19 7.39
CA ILE A 246 7.60 6.54 8.25
C ILE A 246 6.86 7.63 9.01
N GLU A 247 5.54 7.68 8.87
CA GLU A 247 4.69 8.59 9.63
C GLU A 247 3.66 7.80 10.44
N ARG A 248 3.48 8.19 11.70
CA ARG A 248 2.52 7.58 12.64
C ARG A 248 1.78 8.67 13.37
N PRO A 249 0.46 8.69 13.31
CA PRO A 249 -0.36 9.60 14.11
C PRO A 249 -0.45 9.10 15.56
N GLN A 250 -0.74 10.00 16.47
CA GLN A 250 -1.02 9.67 17.87
C GLN A 250 -2.36 8.95 18.04
N SER A 251 -3.33 9.25 17.19
CA SER A 251 -4.65 8.61 17.12
C SER A 251 -5.09 8.49 15.67
N PHE A 252 -5.88 7.46 15.35
CA PHE A 252 -6.44 7.24 14.02
C PHE A 252 -7.83 7.86 13.85
N ALA A 253 -8.43 8.35 14.94
CA ALA A 253 -9.69 9.09 14.89
C ALA A 253 -9.83 9.98 16.13
N ARG A 254 -10.45 11.15 15.96
CA ARG A 254 -10.79 12.13 16.98
C ARG A 254 -11.81 13.11 16.43
N ASP A 255 -12.68 13.63 17.31
CA ASP A 255 -13.56 14.77 17.04
C ASP A 255 -14.34 14.62 15.71
N ARG A 256 -15.08 13.52 15.57
CA ARG A 256 -15.88 13.16 14.36
C ARG A 256 -15.07 12.94 13.09
N ILE A 257 -13.75 12.84 13.17
CA ILE A 257 -12.86 12.58 12.04
C ILE A 257 -12.17 11.23 12.23
N ALA A 258 -12.23 10.38 11.20
CA ALA A 258 -11.46 9.14 11.10
C ALA A 258 -10.46 9.24 9.94
N LEU A 259 -9.20 8.88 10.16
CA LEU A 259 -8.14 8.94 9.16
C LEU A 259 -7.93 7.59 8.49
N VAL A 260 -7.74 7.57 7.17
CA VAL A 260 -7.46 6.37 6.39
C VAL A 260 -6.28 6.60 5.42
N GLY A 261 -5.57 5.52 5.09
CA GLY A 261 -4.46 5.58 4.13
C GLY A 261 -3.32 6.50 4.57
N GLU A 262 -2.76 7.30 3.64
CA GLU A 262 -1.60 8.16 3.95
C GLU A 262 -1.94 9.33 4.89
N ALA A 263 -3.19 9.67 5.10
CA ALA A 263 -3.60 10.58 6.17
C ALA A 263 -3.39 9.96 7.56
N ALA A 264 -3.55 8.63 7.66
CA ALA A 264 -3.39 7.85 8.88
C ALA A 264 -1.95 7.31 9.06
N HIS A 265 -1.27 6.90 8.00
CA HIS A 265 0.05 6.27 8.10
C HIS A 265 0.83 6.34 6.79
N VAL A 266 2.12 6.57 6.89
CA VAL A 266 3.04 6.46 5.76
C VAL A 266 4.05 5.37 6.08
N VAL A 267 4.20 4.42 5.16
CA VAL A 267 5.13 3.29 5.28
C VAL A 267 5.93 3.12 3.99
N PRO A 268 7.19 2.67 4.08
CA PRO A 268 7.98 2.33 2.89
C PRO A 268 7.29 1.25 2.04
N PRO A 269 7.52 1.21 0.72
CA PRO A 269 6.86 0.27 -0.20
C PRO A 269 7.38 -1.17 -0.09
N ILE A 270 7.75 -1.62 1.09
CA ILE A 270 8.21 -2.98 1.36
C ILE A 270 6.99 -3.87 1.56
N GLY A 271 6.91 -4.96 0.78
CA GLY A 271 5.81 -5.93 0.85
C GLY A 271 4.44 -5.34 0.49
N ALA A 272 4.38 -4.26 -0.29
CA ALA A 272 3.14 -3.63 -0.80
C ALA A 272 2.11 -3.27 0.29
N GLN A 273 2.53 -2.86 1.49
CA GLN A 273 1.62 -2.69 2.63
C GLN A 273 0.81 -1.39 2.60
N GLY A 274 1.29 -0.29 1.99
CA GLY A 274 0.67 1.04 2.11
C GLY A 274 -0.82 1.06 1.74
N LEU A 275 -1.17 0.79 0.48
CA LEU A 275 -2.56 0.79 0.03
C LEU A 275 -3.39 -0.33 0.69
N ASN A 276 -2.78 -1.51 0.91
CA ASN A 276 -3.48 -2.62 1.58
C ASN A 276 -3.86 -2.29 3.04
N LEU A 277 -3.06 -1.50 3.75
CA LEU A 277 -3.43 -0.94 5.06
C LEU A 277 -4.58 0.06 4.93
N GLY A 278 -4.51 0.98 3.96
CA GLY A 278 -5.55 1.99 3.73
C GLY A 278 -6.90 1.37 3.33
N LEU A 279 -6.92 0.31 2.54
CA LEU A 279 -8.15 -0.42 2.21
C LEU A 279 -8.76 -1.09 3.44
N ARG A 280 -7.93 -1.62 4.34
CA ARG A 280 -8.42 -2.15 5.63
C ARG A 280 -8.93 -1.05 6.55
N ASP A 281 -8.32 0.14 6.53
CA ASP A 281 -8.83 1.30 7.27
C ASP A 281 -10.25 1.64 6.77
N ALA A 282 -10.40 1.77 5.45
CA ALA A 282 -11.69 2.07 4.83
C ALA A 282 -12.76 1.01 5.13
N ALA A 283 -12.40 -0.27 5.12
CA ALA A 283 -13.29 -1.37 5.48
C ALA A 283 -13.76 -1.28 6.94
N ASP A 284 -12.83 -1.03 7.88
CA ASP A 284 -13.15 -0.97 9.30
C ASP A 284 -14.03 0.22 9.64
N ILE A 285 -13.71 1.43 9.15
CA ILE A 285 -14.55 2.60 9.41
C ILE A 285 -15.90 2.52 8.69
N GLY A 286 -15.91 1.97 7.45
CA GLY A 286 -17.15 1.75 6.69
C GLY A 286 -18.11 0.82 7.41
N ARG A 287 -17.60 -0.29 7.96
CA ARG A 287 -18.38 -1.23 8.76
C ARG A 287 -18.87 -0.61 10.07
N LEU A 288 -17.98 0.02 10.86
CA LEU A 288 -18.34 0.61 12.16
C LEU A 288 -19.37 1.72 12.04
N ALA A 289 -19.22 2.59 11.04
CA ALA A 289 -20.18 3.65 10.76
C ALA A 289 -21.51 3.09 10.24
N GLY A 290 -21.47 2.07 9.37
CA GLY A 290 -22.66 1.37 8.90
C GLY A 290 -23.45 0.70 10.03
N ASP A 291 -22.77 -0.01 10.93
CA ASP A 291 -23.37 -0.64 12.12
C ASP A 291 -24.03 0.41 13.04
N ALA A 292 -23.37 1.56 13.26
CA ALA A 292 -23.92 2.65 14.06
C ALA A 292 -25.19 3.22 13.42
N ILE A 293 -25.17 3.50 12.12
CA ILE A 293 -26.34 4.03 11.38
C ILE A 293 -27.50 3.03 11.40
N ALA A 294 -27.23 1.74 11.14
CA ALA A 294 -28.26 0.69 11.17
C ALA A 294 -28.90 0.54 12.56
N SER A 295 -28.15 0.87 13.63
CA SER A 295 -28.65 0.87 15.02
C SER A 295 -29.24 2.19 15.46
N GLY A 296 -29.40 3.17 14.56
CA GLY A 296 -29.90 4.52 14.89
C GLY A 296 -28.92 5.37 15.73
N GLN A 297 -27.65 4.96 15.79
CA GLN A 297 -26.59 5.65 16.53
C GLN A 297 -25.88 6.68 15.66
N ASP A 298 -25.15 7.59 16.28
CA ASP A 298 -24.33 8.57 15.57
C ASP A 298 -23.00 7.93 15.09
N PRO A 299 -22.72 7.90 13.77
CA PRO A 299 -21.51 7.33 13.21
C PRO A 299 -20.23 8.10 13.60
N GLY A 300 -20.35 9.38 13.99
CA GLY A 300 -19.23 10.21 14.45
C GLY A 300 -19.06 10.23 15.98
N ALA A 301 -19.86 9.46 16.71
CA ALA A 301 -19.76 9.39 18.16
C ALA A 301 -18.41 8.84 18.64
N ASP A 302 -18.01 9.26 19.82
CA ASP A 302 -16.71 8.99 20.40
C ASP A 302 -16.44 7.48 20.61
N ASP A 303 -17.47 6.70 20.91
CA ASP A 303 -17.36 5.24 21.05
C ASP A 303 -17.08 4.55 19.71
N VAL A 304 -17.65 5.01 18.60
CA VAL A 304 -17.39 4.52 17.24
C VAL A 304 -15.93 4.81 16.87
N LEU A 305 -15.49 6.05 17.08
CA LEU A 305 -14.12 6.50 16.82
C LEU A 305 -13.09 5.73 17.67
N LYS A 306 -13.38 5.50 18.94
CA LYS A 306 -12.53 4.70 19.84
C LYS A 306 -12.45 3.23 19.40
N ARG A 307 -13.55 2.65 18.93
CA ARG A 307 -13.56 1.28 18.37
C ARG A 307 -12.72 1.21 17.11
N TYR A 308 -12.80 2.21 16.24
CA TYR A 308 -11.96 2.31 15.05
C TYR A 308 -10.47 2.43 15.43
N ASP A 309 -10.09 3.35 16.29
CA ASP A 309 -8.69 3.52 16.73
C ASP A 309 -8.13 2.22 17.32
N ARG A 310 -8.90 1.53 18.20
CA ARG A 310 -8.50 0.24 18.78
C ARG A 310 -8.33 -0.86 17.74
N ALA A 311 -9.15 -0.89 16.71
CA ALA A 311 -9.07 -1.89 15.64
C ALA A 311 -7.84 -1.66 14.74
N ARG A 312 -7.50 -0.37 14.46
CA ARG A 312 -6.42 -0.03 13.53
C ARG A 312 -5.03 -0.03 14.18
N ARG A 313 -4.95 0.39 15.44
CA ARG A 313 -3.67 0.59 16.15
C ARG A 313 -2.75 -0.65 16.13
N PRO A 314 -3.19 -1.87 16.49
CA PRO A 314 -2.33 -3.05 16.46
C PRO A 314 -1.87 -3.41 15.04
N ASP A 315 -2.76 -3.31 14.04
CA ASP A 315 -2.46 -3.65 12.65
C ASP A 315 -1.36 -2.72 12.09
N ILE A 316 -1.53 -1.43 12.24
CA ILE A 316 -0.60 -0.43 11.71
C ILE A 316 0.73 -0.48 12.47
N LEU A 317 0.70 -0.56 13.80
CA LEU A 317 1.94 -0.59 14.60
C LEU A 317 2.76 -1.85 14.34
N SER A 318 2.14 -3.04 14.31
CA SER A 318 2.85 -4.29 14.04
C SER A 318 3.49 -4.29 12.65
N ARG A 319 2.74 -3.87 11.61
CA ARG A 319 3.24 -3.79 10.23
C ARG A 319 4.36 -2.78 10.08
N THR A 320 4.18 -1.59 10.65
CA THR A 320 5.22 -0.55 10.62
C THR A 320 6.49 -1.03 11.34
N PHE A 321 6.34 -1.74 12.46
CA PHE A 321 7.48 -2.32 13.18
C PHE A 321 8.22 -3.37 12.33
N VAL A 322 7.48 -4.32 11.73
CA VAL A 322 8.08 -5.36 10.86
C VAL A 322 8.80 -4.74 9.66
N ILE A 323 8.18 -3.75 8.99
CA ILE A 323 8.77 -3.04 7.87
C ILE A 323 10.05 -2.30 8.31
N ASP A 324 10.02 -1.63 9.45
CA ASP A 324 11.18 -0.91 9.98
C ASP A 324 12.34 -1.84 10.33
N VAL A 325 12.05 -2.95 11.00
CA VAL A 325 13.05 -3.98 11.31
C VAL A 325 13.63 -4.59 10.03
N ALA A 326 12.78 -4.94 9.06
CA ALA A 326 13.22 -5.46 7.76
C ALA A 326 14.15 -4.45 7.06
N ASN A 327 13.71 -3.19 6.93
CA ASN A 327 14.50 -2.14 6.28
C ASN A 327 15.85 -1.91 6.98
N ARG A 328 15.86 -1.81 8.31
CA ARG A 328 17.11 -1.66 9.08
C ARG A 328 18.03 -2.86 8.94
N SER A 329 17.50 -4.08 8.88
CA SER A 329 18.30 -5.28 8.70
C SER A 329 18.99 -5.34 7.33
N LEU A 330 18.35 -4.75 6.30
CA LEU A 330 18.94 -4.63 4.95
C LEU A 330 20.06 -3.60 4.90
N LEU A 331 19.89 -2.46 5.59
CA LEU A 331 20.84 -1.35 5.58
C LEU A 331 22.02 -1.52 6.55
N ASN A 332 21.92 -2.45 7.49
CA ASN A 332 22.92 -2.58 8.54
C ASN A 332 24.06 -3.52 8.12
N ASP A 333 25.28 -2.95 8.06
CA ASP A 333 26.51 -3.69 7.72
C ASP A 333 27.22 -4.31 8.94
N PHE A 334 26.61 -4.23 10.14
CA PHE A 334 27.22 -4.77 11.35
C PHE A 334 27.38 -6.29 11.27
N LEU A 335 28.63 -6.74 11.18
CA LEU A 335 29.02 -8.14 10.96
C LEU A 335 28.27 -9.16 11.82
N PRO A 336 28.04 -8.97 13.13
CA PRO A 336 27.32 -9.92 13.98
C PRO A 336 25.84 -10.11 13.61
N LEU A 337 25.20 -9.16 12.90
CA LEU A 337 23.80 -9.27 12.48
C LEU A 337 23.63 -10.03 11.16
N GLN A 338 24.69 -10.13 10.34
CA GLN A 338 24.61 -10.84 9.06
C GLN A 338 24.30 -12.33 9.22
N PRO A 339 24.97 -13.10 10.12
CA PRO A 339 24.61 -14.49 10.36
C PRO A 339 23.20 -14.66 10.90
N VAL A 340 22.73 -13.76 11.79
CA VAL A 340 21.37 -13.83 12.35
C VAL A 340 20.31 -13.69 11.24
N ARG A 341 20.51 -12.76 10.29
CA ARG A 341 19.64 -12.62 9.13
C ARG A 341 19.70 -13.85 8.21
N ALA A 342 20.91 -14.34 7.92
CA ALA A 342 21.09 -15.52 7.08
C ALA A 342 20.45 -16.77 7.71
N VAL A 343 20.62 -16.97 9.02
CA VAL A 343 19.96 -18.06 9.77
C VAL A 343 18.44 -17.88 9.77
N GLY A 344 17.93 -16.68 10.01
CA GLY A 344 16.47 -16.38 9.97
C GLY A 344 15.86 -16.72 8.61
N MET A 345 16.49 -16.30 7.52
CA MET A 345 16.06 -16.62 6.15
C MET A 345 16.20 -18.11 5.85
N HIS A 346 17.28 -18.77 6.33
CA HIS A 346 17.46 -20.20 6.19
C HIS A 346 16.34 -20.99 6.91
N LEU A 347 16.01 -20.61 8.15
CA LEU A 347 14.93 -21.24 8.91
C LEU A 347 13.56 -21.05 8.23
N LEU A 348 13.27 -19.86 7.67
CA LEU A 348 12.08 -19.62 6.86
C LEU A 348 12.06 -20.48 5.59
N GLY A 349 13.20 -20.67 4.94
CA GLY A 349 13.35 -21.54 3.79
C GLY A 349 13.18 -23.02 4.12
N ALA A 350 13.79 -23.49 5.22
CA ALA A 350 13.87 -24.88 5.58
C ALA A 350 12.66 -25.41 6.35
N ILE A 351 12.04 -24.58 7.21
CA ILE A 351 10.95 -25.02 8.12
C ILE A 351 9.59 -24.66 7.53
N GLY A 352 8.93 -25.61 6.86
CA GLY A 352 7.63 -25.40 6.22
C GLY A 352 6.53 -24.82 7.13
N PRO A 353 6.31 -25.29 8.37
CA PRO A 353 5.35 -24.70 9.30
C PRO A 353 5.61 -23.22 9.60
N LEU A 354 6.87 -22.84 9.85
CA LEU A 354 7.27 -21.47 10.13
C LEU A 354 7.05 -20.57 8.88
N ARG A 355 7.39 -21.07 7.70
CA ARG A 355 7.14 -20.39 6.43
C ARG A 355 5.65 -20.17 6.19
N ARG A 356 4.82 -21.18 6.39
CA ARG A 356 3.35 -21.05 6.26
C ARG A 356 2.77 -20.06 7.27
N LEU A 357 3.26 -20.05 8.50
CA LEU A 357 2.85 -19.05 9.49
C LEU A 357 3.19 -17.64 9.03
N ALA A 358 4.44 -17.40 8.58
CA ALA A 358 4.88 -16.11 8.08
C ALA A 358 4.03 -15.63 6.88
N MET A 359 3.72 -16.53 5.93
CA MET A 359 2.84 -16.22 4.80
C MET A 359 1.43 -15.81 5.24
N ARG A 360 0.83 -16.56 6.17
CA ARG A 360 -0.52 -16.27 6.68
C ARG A 360 -0.57 -14.95 7.43
N GLU A 361 0.40 -14.70 8.31
CA GLU A 361 0.51 -13.42 9.03
C GLU A 361 0.78 -12.25 8.09
N GLY A 362 1.54 -12.46 7.02
CA GLY A 362 1.77 -11.48 5.97
C GLY A 362 0.49 -11.04 5.27
N LEU A 363 -0.44 -11.96 5.02
CA LEU A 363 -1.72 -11.69 4.35
C LEU A 363 -2.78 -11.16 5.30
N THR A 364 -3.04 -11.87 6.39
CA THR A 364 -4.11 -11.55 7.35
C THR A 364 -3.63 -11.94 8.75
N PRO A 365 -3.40 -10.99 9.66
CA PRO A 365 -2.96 -11.29 11.02
C PRO A 365 -3.94 -12.21 11.76
N THR A 366 -3.42 -13.15 12.56
CA THR A 366 -4.24 -14.14 13.30
C THR A 366 -5.25 -13.52 14.26
N TRP A 367 -4.95 -12.36 14.84
CA TRP A 367 -5.85 -11.63 15.75
C TRP A 367 -7.00 -10.89 15.04
N ARG A 368 -7.09 -10.99 13.70
CA ARG A 368 -8.21 -10.49 12.90
C ARG A 368 -9.16 -11.58 12.39
N ARG A 369 -8.89 -12.83 12.72
CA ARG A 369 -9.71 -13.99 12.31
C ARG A 369 -10.87 -14.22 13.26
#